data_529c415fb146634a44461c491bc92df7
#
_entry.id   529c415fb146634a44461c491bc92df7
#
_cell.length_a   1.000
_cell.length_b   1.000
_cell.length_c   1.000
_cell.angle_alpha   90.00
_cell.angle_beta   90.00
_cell.angle_gamma   90.00
#
_symmetry.space_group_name_H-M   'P 1'
#
loop_
_entity.id
_entity.type
_entity.pdbx_description
1 polymer ?
#
loop_
_entity_poly.entity_id
_entity_poly.type
_entity_poly.pdbx_seq_one_letter_code
_entity_poly.pdbx_strand_id
1 'polypeptide(L)'
;MSGAETVGTRTYDVLVIGSANADLTVRVDRRPGAGETVHGTDLVESAGGKGANQAAAAARLGARTALLARVGDDAYGELLLAAQREAGTEVRHVLVEAGARTGTALIVVGPDGDNSIVVSPGANDRLTPEDVTSARETVAASAVLSLQLEIPPATVRAAVAVARETGTRVVLNPSPTPDRLDHGLLAAADPLVVNEHEARQLSGLTDGTPALWARALRDRGARSVVVTLGGDGALALEHADAEPVTVPGTAVKAVDTTGAGDAFTGALAVRLAAGTPLVAAARFAVRVGAASVTKAGAQPSYPTLAELPPAPGLSA
;
A
#
# COMPACT_ATOMS: atom_id res chain seq x y z
N MET A 1 -12.46 -15.71 37.71
CA MET A 1 -11.07 -16.02 37.29
C MET A 1 -11.00 -15.67 35.83
N SER A 2 -10.45 -14.51 35.56
CA SER A 2 -10.31 -13.98 34.18
C SER A 2 -9.10 -14.64 33.56
N GLY A 3 -9.33 -15.50 32.55
CA GLY A 3 -8.26 -16.05 31.72
C GLY A 3 -7.69 -14.93 30.85
N ALA A 4 -6.52 -14.43 31.19
CA ALA A 4 -5.70 -13.67 30.27
C ALA A 4 -5.23 -14.66 29.20
N GLU A 5 -5.87 -14.65 28.02
CA GLU A 5 -5.32 -15.29 26.84
C GLU A 5 -3.96 -14.66 26.57
N THR A 6 -2.91 -15.44 26.73
CA THR A 6 -1.57 -15.10 26.28
C THR A 6 -1.63 -14.92 24.76
N VAL A 7 -1.69 -13.68 24.31
CA VAL A 7 -1.45 -13.36 22.90
C VAL A 7 -0.04 -13.83 22.57
N GLY A 8 0.06 -14.99 21.92
CA GLY A 8 1.33 -15.52 21.46
C GLY A 8 2.06 -14.46 20.64
N THR A 9 3.35 -14.31 20.84
CA THR A 9 4.18 -13.34 20.13
C THR A 9 4.07 -13.61 18.62
N ARG A 10 3.39 -12.71 17.88
CA ARG A 10 3.26 -12.82 16.44
C ARG A 10 4.64 -12.74 15.77
N THR A 11 4.88 -13.56 14.77
CA THR A 11 6.16 -13.61 14.06
C THR A 11 6.38 -12.36 13.23
N TYR A 12 5.32 -11.86 12.60
CA TYR A 12 5.35 -10.67 11.77
C TYR A 12 4.50 -9.55 12.35
N ASP A 13 4.99 -8.33 12.23
CA ASP A 13 4.22 -7.14 12.52
C ASP A 13 3.27 -6.85 11.36
N VAL A 14 3.79 -6.95 10.11
CA VAL A 14 3.03 -6.73 8.87
C VAL A 14 3.28 -7.88 7.89
N LEU A 15 2.21 -8.49 7.41
CA LEU A 15 2.21 -9.29 6.19
C LEU A 15 1.57 -8.46 5.08
N VAL A 16 2.21 -8.38 3.94
CA VAL A 16 1.61 -7.81 2.73
C VAL A 16 1.30 -8.95 1.76
N ILE A 17 0.07 -9.01 1.27
CA ILE A 17 -0.31 -9.87 0.14
C ILE A 17 -0.68 -8.95 -1.01
N GLY A 18 0.12 -8.96 -2.10
CA GLY A 18 -0.08 -7.99 -3.16
C GLY A 18 0.87 -8.17 -4.34
N SER A 19 0.90 -7.15 -5.17
CA SER A 19 1.67 -7.09 -6.41
C SER A 19 3.15 -6.78 -6.18
N ALA A 20 3.97 -7.21 -7.15
CA ALA A 20 5.33 -6.77 -7.34
C ALA A 20 5.55 -6.51 -8.84
N ASN A 21 5.96 -5.30 -9.22
CA ASN A 21 6.14 -4.87 -10.59
C ASN A 21 7.54 -4.33 -10.83
N ALA A 22 8.10 -4.60 -12.02
CA ALA A 22 9.19 -3.79 -12.53
C ALA A 22 8.61 -2.53 -13.18
N ASP A 23 8.97 -1.37 -12.66
CA ASP A 23 8.52 -0.08 -13.18
C ASP A 23 9.55 0.41 -14.23
N LEU A 24 9.10 0.56 -15.47
CA LEU A 24 9.89 0.99 -16.63
C LEU A 24 9.49 2.42 -16.97
N THR A 25 10.30 3.39 -16.56
CA THR A 25 9.97 4.81 -16.66
C THR A 25 10.80 5.48 -17.78
N VAL A 26 10.11 6.19 -18.67
CA VAL A 26 10.71 7.09 -19.65
C VAL A 26 10.08 8.46 -19.54
N ARG A 27 10.91 9.52 -19.62
CA ARG A 27 10.43 10.91 -19.69
C ARG A 27 10.39 11.37 -21.13
N VAL A 28 9.36 12.13 -21.47
CA VAL A 28 9.15 12.66 -22.82
C VAL A 28 8.77 14.14 -22.75
N ASP A 29 9.17 14.91 -23.76
CA ASP A 29 8.75 16.32 -23.89
C ASP A 29 7.26 16.45 -24.25
N ARG A 30 6.71 15.44 -24.91
CA ARG A 30 5.27 15.28 -25.17
C ARG A 30 4.92 13.81 -25.35
N ARG A 31 3.71 13.43 -24.99
CA ARG A 31 3.21 12.08 -25.25
C ARG A 31 2.98 11.87 -26.75
N PRO A 32 3.27 10.64 -27.28
CA PRO A 32 2.95 10.32 -28.65
C PRO A 32 1.43 10.26 -28.86
N GLY A 33 0.96 10.80 -29.96
CA GLY A 33 -0.37 10.55 -30.51
C GLY A 33 -0.45 9.20 -31.22
N ALA A 34 -1.64 8.86 -31.74
CA ALA A 34 -1.83 7.64 -32.50
C ALA A 34 -0.94 7.62 -33.74
N GLY A 35 -0.11 6.57 -33.89
CA GLY A 35 0.81 6.39 -35.01
C GLY A 35 2.09 7.22 -34.94
N GLU A 36 2.32 7.97 -33.88
CA GLU A 36 3.54 8.76 -33.69
C GLU A 36 4.65 8.00 -32.98
N THR A 37 5.89 8.33 -33.31
CA THR A 37 7.09 7.94 -32.54
C THR A 37 7.72 9.21 -31.97
N VAL A 38 8.00 9.18 -30.64
CA VAL A 38 8.72 10.26 -29.95
C VAL A 38 9.99 9.70 -29.32
N HIS A 39 11.01 10.53 -29.18
CA HIS A 39 12.20 10.19 -28.41
C HIS A 39 11.97 10.59 -26.94
N GLY A 40 12.38 9.73 -26.03
CA GLY A 40 12.40 10.00 -24.59
C GLY A 40 13.82 10.03 -24.03
N THR A 41 13.92 10.18 -22.71
CA THR A 41 15.19 10.00 -21.98
C THR A 41 15.60 8.53 -21.92
N ASP A 42 16.74 8.24 -21.30
CA ASP A 42 17.12 6.88 -20.96
C ASP A 42 16.03 6.20 -20.10
N LEU A 43 15.83 4.93 -20.36
CA LEU A 43 14.91 4.09 -19.59
C LEU A 43 15.44 3.91 -18.17
N VAL A 44 14.59 4.18 -17.17
CA VAL A 44 14.88 3.91 -15.78
C VAL A 44 14.06 2.69 -15.34
N GLU A 45 14.76 1.67 -14.85
CA GLU A 45 14.15 0.46 -14.29
C GLU A 45 14.18 0.55 -12.77
N SER A 46 13.06 0.27 -12.11
CA SER A 46 12.96 0.30 -10.66
C SER A 46 11.99 -0.74 -10.12
N ALA A 47 12.17 -1.10 -8.85
CA ALA A 47 11.23 -1.95 -8.15
C ALA A 47 9.99 -1.15 -7.76
N GLY A 48 8.83 -1.70 -8.07
CA GLY A 48 7.52 -1.13 -7.81
C GLY A 48 6.46 -2.20 -7.53
N GLY A 49 5.20 -1.85 -7.77
CA GLY A 49 4.03 -2.63 -7.38
C GLY A 49 3.57 -2.29 -5.97
N LYS A 50 2.29 -2.03 -5.79
CA LYS A 50 1.72 -1.53 -4.52
C LYS A 50 2.03 -2.45 -3.34
N GLY A 51 1.94 -3.77 -3.55
CA GLY A 51 2.28 -4.75 -2.51
C GLY A 51 3.74 -4.65 -2.09
N ALA A 52 4.66 -4.71 -3.04
CA ALA A 52 6.09 -4.62 -2.79
C ALA A 52 6.47 -3.24 -2.19
N ASN A 53 5.84 -2.16 -2.64
CA ASN A 53 6.04 -0.82 -2.10
C ASN A 53 5.65 -0.72 -0.63
N GLN A 54 4.45 -1.21 -0.26
CA GLN A 54 3.97 -1.18 1.12
C GLN A 54 4.81 -2.07 2.04
N ALA A 55 5.28 -3.23 1.54
CA ALA A 55 6.17 -4.11 2.28
C ALA A 55 7.53 -3.44 2.53
N ALA A 56 8.15 -2.87 1.50
CA ALA A 56 9.41 -2.14 1.62
C ALA A 56 9.30 -0.96 2.59
N ALA A 57 8.21 -0.18 2.50
CA ALA A 57 7.98 0.94 3.42
C ALA A 57 7.88 0.47 4.88
N ALA A 58 7.13 -0.61 5.14
CA ALA A 58 6.99 -1.17 6.49
C ALA A 58 8.33 -1.71 7.03
N ALA A 59 9.08 -2.46 6.21
CA ALA A 59 10.36 -3.04 6.59
C ALA A 59 11.42 -1.97 6.90
N ARG A 60 11.54 -0.93 6.07
CA ARG A 60 12.47 0.21 6.29
C ARG A 60 12.17 0.98 7.57
N LEU A 61 10.93 0.95 8.04
CA LEU A 61 10.54 1.51 9.34
C LEU A 61 10.82 0.55 10.53
N GLY A 62 11.50 -0.58 10.28
CA GLY A 62 11.95 -1.53 11.30
C GLY A 62 10.90 -2.57 11.70
N ALA A 63 9.77 -2.67 11.01
CA ALA A 63 8.78 -3.72 11.25
C ALA A 63 9.25 -5.07 10.69
N ARG A 64 8.96 -6.15 11.41
CA ARG A 64 9.12 -7.52 10.91
C ARG A 64 8.06 -7.74 9.83
N THR A 65 8.48 -7.56 8.58
CA THR A 65 7.58 -7.54 7.42
C THR A 65 7.82 -8.72 6.52
N ALA A 66 6.75 -9.38 6.06
CA ALA A 66 6.78 -10.41 5.03
C ALA A 66 5.95 -9.97 3.82
N LEU A 67 6.33 -10.45 2.63
CA LEU A 67 5.59 -10.26 1.38
C LEU A 67 5.18 -11.61 0.80
N LEU A 68 3.88 -11.82 0.58
CA LEU A 68 3.34 -12.86 -0.27
C LEU A 68 2.97 -12.23 -1.61
N ALA A 69 3.70 -12.58 -2.63
CA ALA A 69 3.53 -12.12 -4.01
C ALA A 69 3.96 -13.21 -4.98
N ARG A 70 3.79 -12.96 -6.28
CA ARG A 70 4.30 -13.86 -7.31
C ARG A 70 5.07 -13.07 -8.35
N VAL A 71 6.26 -13.55 -8.70
CA VAL A 71 7.14 -12.98 -9.73
C VAL A 71 7.48 -14.06 -10.76
N GLY A 72 7.94 -13.65 -11.93
CA GLY A 72 8.46 -14.57 -12.92
C GLY A 72 9.89 -15.02 -12.60
N ASP A 73 10.31 -16.10 -13.22
CA ASP A 73 11.71 -16.57 -13.26
C ASP A 73 12.46 -15.81 -14.37
N ASP A 74 12.64 -14.50 -14.16
CA ASP A 74 13.28 -13.57 -15.09
C ASP A 74 14.06 -12.48 -14.35
N ALA A 75 14.82 -11.67 -15.10
CA ALA A 75 15.67 -10.62 -14.54
C ALA A 75 14.90 -9.60 -13.69
N TYR A 76 13.62 -9.34 -14.02
CA TYR A 76 12.78 -8.45 -13.22
C TYR A 76 12.34 -9.09 -11.90
N GLY A 77 12.08 -10.41 -11.89
CA GLY A 77 11.84 -11.14 -10.65
C GLY A 77 13.04 -11.07 -9.69
N GLU A 78 14.25 -11.25 -10.23
CA GLU A 78 15.48 -11.13 -9.45
C GLU A 78 15.67 -9.69 -8.91
N LEU A 79 15.43 -8.66 -9.73
CA LEU A 79 15.50 -7.26 -9.33
C LEU A 79 14.55 -6.98 -8.16
N LEU A 80 13.30 -7.43 -8.24
CA LEU A 80 12.29 -7.21 -7.21
C LEU A 80 12.63 -7.93 -5.91
N LEU A 81 13.09 -9.18 -5.99
CA LEU A 81 13.52 -9.93 -4.81
C LEU A 81 14.73 -9.29 -4.12
N ALA A 82 15.70 -8.77 -4.90
CA ALA A 82 16.86 -8.07 -4.38
C ALA A 82 16.44 -6.78 -3.65
N ALA A 83 15.57 -5.96 -4.26
CA ALA A 83 15.07 -4.72 -3.67
C ALA A 83 14.31 -4.97 -2.35
N GLN A 84 13.49 -6.03 -2.29
CA GLN A 84 12.76 -6.38 -1.07
C GLN A 84 13.70 -6.85 0.05
N ARG A 85 14.73 -7.65 -0.27
CA ARG A 85 15.76 -8.05 0.71
C ARG A 85 16.53 -6.85 1.24
N GLU A 86 16.92 -5.93 0.37
CA GLU A 86 17.60 -4.69 0.75
C GLU A 86 16.75 -3.83 1.69
N ALA A 87 15.44 -3.76 1.44
CA ALA A 87 14.50 -3.08 2.33
C ALA A 87 14.31 -3.78 3.69
N GLY A 88 14.74 -5.04 3.83
CA GLY A 88 14.57 -5.85 5.04
C GLY A 88 13.27 -6.66 5.06
N THR A 89 12.58 -6.79 3.92
CA THR A 89 11.37 -7.62 3.79
C THR A 89 11.75 -9.11 3.74
N GLU A 90 11.02 -9.95 4.48
CA GLU A 90 11.11 -11.40 4.34
C GLU A 90 10.45 -11.85 3.03
N VAL A 91 11.25 -12.44 2.13
CA VAL A 91 10.84 -12.81 0.76
C VAL A 91 10.59 -14.30 0.56
N ARG A 92 10.71 -15.15 1.59
CA ARG A 92 10.51 -16.62 1.45
C ARG A 92 9.10 -16.98 0.98
N HIS A 93 8.14 -16.06 1.14
CA HIS A 93 6.76 -16.24 0.68
C HIS A 93 6.52 -15.65 -0.71
N VAL A 94 7.52 -15.05 -1.36
CA VAL A 94 7.42 -14.63 -2.76
C VAL A 94 7.63 -15.86 -3.64
N LEU A 95 6.61 -16.19 -4.43
CA LEU A 95 6.60 -17.34 -5.32
C LEU A 95 7.26 -16.96 -6.65
N VAL A 96 8.25 -17.75 -7.08
CA VAL A 96 8.90 -17.58 -8.38
C VAL A 96 8.29 -18.60 -9.34
N GLU A 97 7.69 -18.12 -10.43
CA GLU A 97 6.98 -18.98 -11.38
C GLU A 97 7.74 -19.13 -12.69
N ALA A 98 8.20 -20.37 -12.95
CA ALA A 98 8.87 -20.72 -14.21
C ALA A 98 7.93 -20.50 -15.42
N GLY A 99 8.45 -19.84 -16.46
CA GLY A 99 7.70 -19.56 -17.69
C GLY A 99 6.67 -18.42 -17.59
N ALA A 100 6.55 -17.75 -16.42
CA ALA A 100 5.82 -16.50 -16.30
C ALA A 100 6.76 -15.31 -16.53
N ARG A 101 6.18 -14.18 -16.97
CA ARG A 101 6.85 -12.88 -16.91
C ARG A 101 6.50 -12.19 -15.61
N THR A 102 7.45 -11.51 -15.02
CA THR A 102 7.20 -10.61 -13.88
C THR A 102 6.26 -9.48 -14.28
N GLY A 103 5.39 -9.04 -13.38
CA GLY A 103 4.54 -7.87 -13.58
C GLY A 103 5.37 -6.63 -13.92
N THR A 104 4.87 -5.83 -14.85
CA THR A 104 5.60 -4.66 -15.37
C THR A 104 4.66 -3.47 -15.49
N ALA A 105 5.11 -2.29 -15.07
CA ALA A 105 4.43 -1.03 -15.33
C ALA A 105 5.26 -0.19 -16.34
N LEU A 106 4.65 0.14 -17.48
CA LEU A 106 5.23 1.06 -18.46
C LEU A 106 4.78 2.47 -18.10
N ILE A 107 5.71 3.32 -17.71
CA ILE A 107 5.43 4.66 -17.18
C ILE A 107 6.01 5.71 -18.11
N VAL A 108 5.14 6.51 -18.73
CA VAL A 108 5.54 7.66 -19.53
C VAL A 108 5.27 8.93 -18.73
N VAL A 109 6.32 9.67 -18.40
CA VAL A 109 6.26 10.92 -17.65
C VAL A 109 6.30 12.09 -18.63
N GLY A 110 5.27 12.92 -18.63
CA GLY A 110 5.18 14.15 -19.42
C GLY A 110 6.00 15.31 -18.82
N PRO A 111 6.06 16.46 -19.55
CA PRO A 111 6.86 17.64 -19.14
C PRO A 111 6.38 18.26 -17.82
N ASP A 112 5.09 18.15 -17.52
CA ASP A 112 4.49 18.68 -16.29
C ASP A 112 4.60 17.69 -15.10
N GLY A 113 5.27 16.54 -15.31
CA GLY A 113 5.44 15.50 -14.30
C GLY A 113 4.24 14.56 -14.15
N ASP A 114 3.20 14.71 -14.94
CA ASP A 114 2.05 13.81 -14.98
C ASP A 114 2.40 12.48 -15.66
N ASN A 115 1.79 11.39 -15.19
CA ASN A 115 2.12 10.03 -15.61
C ASN A 115 1.01 9.42 -16.49
N SER A 116 1.41 8.66 -17.50
CA SER A 116 0.55 7.66 -18.15
C SER A 116 1.13 6.29 -17.87
N ILE A 117 0.33 5.41 -17.30
CA ILE A 117 0.79 4.10 -16.84
C ILE A 117 0.00 3.00 -17.53
N VAL A 118 0.71 2.02 -18.09
CA VAL A 118 0.14 0.78 -18.62
C VAL A 118 0.73 -0.38 -17.81
N VAL A 119 -0.13 -1.14 -17.15
CA VAL A 119 0.30 -2.30 -16.36
C VAL A 119 0.10 -3.59 -17.15
N SER A 120 1.17 -4.38 -17.24
CA SER A 120 1.12 -5.78 -17.64
C SER A 120 1.23 -6.61 -16.35
N PRO A 121 0.15 -7.27 -15.89
CA PRO A 121 0.12 -7.88 -14.57
C PRO A 121 1.09 -9.07 -14.45
N GLY A 122 1.35 -9.80 -15.52
CA GLY A 122 2.31 -10.91 -15.52
C GLY A 122 2.02 -11.94 -14.42
N ALA A 123 3.03 -12.25 -13.61
CA ALA A 123 2.92 -13.22 -12.52
C ALA A 123 1.96 -12.78 -11.41
N ASN A 124 1.69 -11.48 -11.24
CA ASN A 124 0.71 -11.02 -10.24
C ASN A 124 -0.68 -11.62 -10.49
N ASP A 125 -1.09 -11.75 -11.77
CA ASP A 125 -2.38 -12.34 -12.15
C ASP A 125 -2.46 -13.86 -11.87
N ARG A 126 -1.34 -14.48 -11.53
CA ARG A 126 -1.25 -15.92 -11.23
C ARG A 126 -1.18 -16.20 -9.73
N LEU A 127 -1.23 -15.19 -8.86
CA LEU A 127 -1.36 -15.41 -7.43
C LEU A 127 -2.77 -15.88 -7.11
N THR A 128 -2.88 -17.10 -6.55
CA THR A 128 -4.16 -17.82 -6.43
C THR A 128 -4.72 -17.80 -4.99
N PRO A 129 -6.02 -18.10 -4.81
CA PRO A 129 -6.59 -18.37 -3.49
C PRO A 129 -5.90 -19.50 -2.72
N GLU A 130 -5.40 -20.52 -3.43
CA GLU A 130 -4.67 -21.65 -2.87
C GLU A 130 -3.33 -21.22 -2.28
N ASP A 131 -2.62 -20.29 -2.93
CA ASP A 131 -1.38 -19.71 -2.39
C ASP A 131 -1.62 -19.03 -1.05
N VAL A 132 -2.72 -18.26 -0.95
CA VAL A 132 -3.16 -17.63 0.29
C VAL A 132 -3.51 -18.63 1.37
N THR A 133 -4.26 -19.68 1.00
CA THR A 133 -4.65 -20.76 1.93
C THR A 133 -3.42 -21.49 2.46
N SER A 134 -2.44 -21.75 1.60
CA SER A 134 -1.16 -22.35 1.98
C SER A 134 -0.34 -21.46 2.92
N ALA A 135 -0.51 -20.15 2.85
CA ALA A 135 0.11 -19.16 3.75
C ALA A 135 -0.73 -18.85 5.01
N ARG A 136 -1.79 -19.63 5.31
CA ARG A 136 -2.70 -19.39 6.45
C ARG A 136 -1.97 -19.20 7.78
N GLU A 137 -0.95 -20.01 8.06
CA GLU A 137 -0.17 -19.90 9.30
C GLU A 137 0.61 -18.57 9.35
N THR A 138 1.11 -18.10 8.21
CA THR A 138 1.79 -16.81 8.09
C THR A 138 0.82 -15.66 8.34
N VAL A 139 -0.42 -15.73 7.80
CA VAL A 139 -1.48 -14.74 8.09
C VAL A 139 -1.80 -14.74 9.59
N ALA A 140 -2.00 -15.90 10.20
CA ALA A 140 -2.29 -16.05 11.63
C ALA A 140 -1.15 -15.52 12.52
N ALA A 141 0.09 -15.67 12.07
CA ALA A 141 1.28 -15.19 12.78
C ALA A 141 1.58 -13.70 12.56
N SER A 142 0.72 -12.97 11.85
CA SER A 142 0.89 -11.54 11.53
C SER A 142 -0.06 -10.67 12.34
N ALA A 143 0.40 -9.48 12.76
CA ALA A 143 -0.45 -8.53 13.48
C ALA A 143 -1.42 -7.81 12.54
N VAL A 144 -0.92 -7.43 11.36
CA VAL A 144 -1.66 -6.73 10.31
C VAL A 144 -1.42 -7.42 8.98
N LEU A 145 -2.49 -7.56 8.20
CA LEU A 145 -2.47 -7.91 6.79
C LEU A 145 -2.76 -6.66 5.96
N SER A 146 -1.82 -6.25 5.10
CA SER A 146 -2.02 -5.17 4.14
C SER A 146 -2.36 -5.73 2.76
N LEU A 147 -3.42 -5.20 2.13
CA LEU A 147 -3.96 -5.64 0.84
C LEU A 147 -4.17 -4.46 -0.11
N GLN A 148 -3.97 -4.72 -1.40
CA GLN A 148 -4.29 -3.81 -2.51
C GLN A 148 -5.06 -4.60 -3.60
N LEU A 149 -5.38 -3.97 -4.73
CA LEU A 149 -6.19 -4.60 -5.77
C LEU A 149 -5.43 -4.80 -7.10
N GLU A 150 -4.11 -4.96 -7.06
CA GLU A 150 -3.28 -5.30 -8.24
C GLU A 150 -3.00 -6.81 -8.37
N ILE A 151 -3.77 -7.64 -7.68
CA ILE A 151 -3.77 -9.10 -7.78
C ILE A 151 -5.20 -9.58 -8.00
N PRO A 152 -5.43 -10.85 -8.41
CA PRO A 152 -6.78 -11.32 -8.75
C PRO A 152 -7.79 -11.10 -7.61
N PRO A 153 -9.00 -10.59 -7.92
CA PRO A 153 -10.02 -10.33 -6.89
C PRO A 153 -10.40 -11.56 -6.06
N ALA A 154 -10.32 -12.76 -6.63
CA ALA A 154 -10.56 -14.00 -5.91
C ALA A 154 -9.51 -14.24 -4.81
N THR A 155 -8.25 -13.92 -5.10
CA THR A 155 -7.13 -14.03 -4.17
C THR A 155 -7.26 -13.03 -3.03
N VAL A 156 -7.66 -11.78 -3.33
CA VAL A 156 -7.93 -10.76 -2.29
C VAL A 156 -9.06 -11.21 -1.36
N ARG A 157 -10.16 -11.77 -1.92
CA ARG A 157 -11.26 -12.32 -1.10
C ARG A 157 -10.79 -13.48 -0.22
N ALA A 158 -9.96 -14.38 -0.74
CA ALA A 158 -9.40 -15.47 0.05
C ALA A 158 -8.52 -14.94 1.19
N ALA A 159 -7.69 -13.92 0.94
CA ALA A 159 -6.85 -13.29 1.96
C ALA A 159 -7.70 -12.68 3.10
N VAL A 160 -8.76 -11.97 2.77
CA VAL A 160 -9.72 -11.42 3.74
C VAL A 160 -10.43 -12.54 4.52
N ALA A 161 -10.83 -13.62 3.86
CA ALA A 161 -11.47 -14.76 4.53
C ALA A 161 -10.53 -15.39 5.56
N VAL A 162 -9.27 -15.68 5.18
CA VAL A 162 -8.25 -16.23 6.07
C VAL A 162 -7.96 -15.26 7.23
N ALA A 163 -7.81 -13.96 6.95
CA ALA A 163 -7.56 -12.95 7.99
C ALA A 163 -8.70 -12.89 9.01
N ARG A 164 -9.96 -13.00 8.55
CA ARG A 164 -11.13 -13.04 9.44
C ARG A 164 -11.15 -14.27 10.32
N GLU A 165 -10.80 -15.44 9.78
CA GLU A 165 -10.74 -16.71 10.53
C GLU A 165 -9.61 -16.73 11.57
N THR A 166 -8.50 -16.03 11.28
CA THR A 166 -7.31 -15.97 12.16
C THR A 166 -7.31 -14.78 13.09
N GLY A 167 -8.29 -13.88 12.99
CA GLY A 167 -8.34 -12.65 13.77
C GLY A 167 -7.23 -11.64 13.41
N THR A 168 -6.71 -11.69 12.20
CA THR A 168 -5.68 -10.76 11.71
C THR A 168 -6.34 -9.48 11.21
N ARG A 169 -5.87 -8.32 11.68
CA ARG A 169 -6.38 -7.01 11.27
C ARG A 169 -6.05 -6.73 9.81
N VAL A 170 -7.03 -6.24 9.02
CA VAL A 170 -6.85 -5.96 7.59
C VAL A 170 -6.76 -4.46 7.34
N VAL A 171 -5.65 -4.00 6.80
CA VAL A 171 -5.51 -2.69 6.16
C VAL A 171 -5.75 -2.88 4.67
N LEU A 172 -6.81 -2.27 4.14
CA LEU A 172 -7.17 -2.38 2.73
C LEU A 172 -6.98 -1.04 2.03
N ASN A 173 -6.08 -1.01 1.04
CA ASN A 173 -5.95 0.09 0.08
C ASN A 173 -6.56 -0.38 -1.26
N PRO A 174 -7.81 -0.01 -1.60
CA PRO A 174 -8.53 -0.53 -2.76
C PRO A 174 -8.08 0.16 -4.05
N SER A 175 -6.80 0.10 -4.34
CA SER A 175 -6.15 0.70 -5.51
C SER A 175 -5.47 -0.39 -6.38
N PRO A 176 -5.67 -0.38 -7.72
CA PRO A 176 -6.55 0.54 -8.46
C PRO A 176 -8.02 0.38 -8.07
N THR A 177 -8.73 1.51 -8.03
CA THR A 177 -10.10 1.55 -7.53
C THR A 177 -11.06 0.87 -8.49
N PRO A 178 -11.80 -0.16 -8.05
CA PRO A 178 -12.82 -0.80 -8.88
C PRO A 178 -14.08 0.08 -8.95
N ASP A 179 -14.91 -0.13 -9.96
CA ASP A 179 -16.22 0.54 -10.06
C ASP A 179 -17.10 0.29 -8.84
N ARG A 180 -16.99 -0.91 -8.27
CA ARG A 180 -17.69 -1.31 -7.04
C ARG A 180 -16.77 -2.17 -6.18
N LEU A 181 -16.60 -1.78 -4.93
CA LEU A 181 -15.88 -2.59 -3.95
C LEU A 181 -16.82 -3.67 -3.38
N ASP A 182 -16.33 -4.91 -3.33
CA ASP A 182 -17.02 -6.04 -2.71
C ASP A 182 -17.35 -5.73 -1.25
N HIS A 183 -18.60 -5.99 -0.83
CA HIS A 183 -19.06 -5.70 0.53
C HIS A 183 -18.25 -6.48 1.58
N GLY A 184 -17.82 -7.71 1.29
CA GLY A 184 -17.00 -8.50 2.21
C GLY A 184 -15.62 -7.91 2.41
N LEU A 185 -15.02 -7.35 1.35
CA LEU A 185 -13.74 -6.63 1.44
C LEU A 185 -13.89 -5.36 2.27
N LEU A 186 -14.95 -4.60 2.01
CA LEU A 186 -15.24 -3.37 2.74
C LEU A 186 -15.45 -3.64 4.24
N ALA A 187 -16.26 -4.65 4.57
CA ALA A 187 -16.56 -5.03 5.96
C ALA A 187 -15.35 -5.59 6.74
N ALA A 188 -14.32 -6.03 6.05
CA ALA A 188 -13.08 -6.48 6.67
C ALA A 188 -12.07 -5.34 6.90
N ALA A 189 -12.20 -4.24 6.15
CA ALA A 189 -11.24 -3.14 6.19
C ALA A 189 -11.22 -2.41 7.55
N ASP A 190 -10.07 -2.41 8.19
CA ASP A 190 -9.80 -1.76 9.46
C ASP A 190 -8.33 -1.29 9.53
N PRO A 191 -8.01 -0.15 8.87
CA PRO A 191 -8.84 0.75 8.09
C PRO A 191 -8.95 0.43 6.59
N LEU A 192 -9.96 1.03 5.95
CA LEU A 192 -9.96 1.31 4.53
C LEU A 192 -9.12 2.57 4.29
N VAL A 193 -8.07 2.47 3.46
CA VAL A 193 -7.17 3.58 3.13
C VAL A 193 -7.39 3.99 1.69
N VAL A 194 -7.84 5.22 1.47
CA VAL A 194 -8.20 5.76 0.15
C VAL A 194 -7.67 7.18 -0.01
N ASN A 195 -7.39 7.60 -1.25
CA ASN A 195 -7.20 9.01 -1.56
C ASN A 195 -8.56 9.72 -1.81
N GLU A 196 -8.55 11.04 -2.02
CA GLU A 196 -9.77 11.82 -2.24
C GLU A 196 -10.57 11.35 -3.45
N HIS A 197 -9.88 11.02 -4.56
CA HIS A 197 -10.53 10.53 -5.78
C HIS A 197 -11.20 9.17 -5.53
N GLU A 198 -10.49 8.24 -4.93
CA GLU A 198 -10.96 6.91 -4.56
C GLU A 198 -12.12 6.99 -3.54
N ALA A 199 -11.99 7.86 -2.52
CA ALA A 199 -13.02 8.09 -1.52
C ALA A 199 -14.32 8.59 -2.14
N ARG A 200 -14.24 9.59 -3.04
CA ARG A 200 -15.38 10.11 -3.78
C ARG A 200 -16.03 9.04 -4.63
N GLN A 201 -15.26 8.31 -5.43
CA GLN A 201 -15.76 7.24 -6.30
C GLN A 201 -16.46 6.15 -5.49
N LEU A 202 -15.80 5.60 -4.47
CA LEU A 202 -16.31 4.49 -3.68
C LEU A 202 -17.46 4.89 -2.75
N SER A 203 -17.52 6.14 -2.28
CA SER A 203 -18.66 6.64 -1.49
C SER A 203 -19.92 6.77 -2.31
N GLY A 204 -19.82 6.92 -3.63
CA GLY A 204 -20.94 7.19 -4.53
C GLY A 204 -21.47 8.63 -4.41
N LEU A 205 -20.74 9.51 -3.73
CA LEU A 205 -21.07 10.93 -3.61
C LEU A 205 -20.29 11.72 -4.67
N THR A 206 -21.00 12.40 -5.56
CA THR A 206 -20.37 13.23 -6.60
C THR A 206 -19.71 14.48 -6.00
N ASP A 207 -20.34 15.02 -4.96
CA ASP A 207 -19.91 16.20 -4.23
C ASP A 207 -19.76 15.86 -2.75
N GLY A 208 -18.95 16.64 -2.03
CA GLY A 208 -18.79 16.46 -0.60
C GLY A 208 -17.38 16.79 -0.10
N THR A 209 -17.21 16.57 1.18
CA THR A 209 -15.94 16.75 1.88
C THR A 209 -15.34 15.38 2.21
N PRO A 210 -14.03 15.29 2.49
CA PRO A 210 -13.40 14.05 2.95
C PRO A 210 -14.13 13.40 4.15
N ALA A 211 -14.68 14.23 5.05
CA ALA A 211 -15.46 13.74 6.19
C ALA A 211 -16.77 13.05 5.77
N LEU A 212 -17.48 13.63 4.78
CA LEU A 212 -18.72 13.02 4.26
C LEU A 212 -18.42 11.71 3.52
N TRP A 213 -17.34 11.64 2.72
CA TRP A 213 -16.93 10.41 2.04
C TRP A 213 -16.53 9.33 3.05
N ALA A 214 -15.76 9.70 4.09
CA ALA A 214 -15.37 8.75 5.13
C ALA A 214 -16.59 8.18 5.87
N ARG A 215 -17.58 9.00 6.23
CA ARG A 215 -18.83 8.54 6.84
C ARG A 215 -19.62 7.62 5.90
N ALA A 216 -19.78 8.00 4.63
CA ALA A 216 -20.47 7.16 3.65
C ALA A 216 -19.78 5.79 3.45
N LEU A 217 -18.45 5.73 3.43
CA LEU A 217 -17.69 4.48 3.36
C LEU A 217 -17.87 3.64 4.63
N ARG A 218 -17.92 4.30 5.79
CA ARG A 218 -18.24 3.67 7.07
C ARG A 218 -19.65 3.06 7.06
N ASP A 219 -20.65 3.82 6.62
CA ASP A 219 -22.06 3.38 6.54
C ASP A 219 -22.22 2.21 5.56
N ARG A 220 -21.36 2.11 4.57
CA ARG A 220 -21.28 0.97 3.64
C ARG A 220 -20.60 -0.26 4.22
N GLY A 221 -20.01 -0.18 5.41
CA GLY A 221 -19.52 -1.32 6.16
C GLY A 221 -18.05 -1.30 6.56
N ALA A 222 -17.21 -0.35 6.10
CA ALA A 222 -15.83 -0.26 6.56
C ALA A 222 -15.78 -0.08 8.09
N ARG A 223 -14.85 -0.73 8.79
CA ARG A 223 -14.74 -0.61 10.25
C ARG A 223 -14.15 0.72 10.68
N SER A 224 -13.17 1.18 9.94
CA SER A 224 -12.55 2.50 10.07
C SER A 224 -12.07 2.96 8.70
N VAL A 225 -11.89 4.27 8.52
CA VAL A 225 -11.52 4.86 7.22
C VAL A 225 -10.40 5.88 7.41
N VAL A 226 -9.45 5.88 6.50
CA VAL A 226 -8.45 6.93 6.37
C VAL A 226 -8.51 7.47 4.94
N VAL A 227 -8.73 8.78 4.79
CA VAL A 227 -8.67 9.47 3.51
C VAL A 227 -7.38 10.28 3.45
N THR A 228 -6.48 9.97 2.52
CA THR A 228 -5.26 10.75 2.30
C THR A 228 -5.58 11.99 1.44
N LEU A 229 -5.02 13.15 1.82
CA LEU A 229 -5.30 14.47 1.25
C LEU A 229 -4.03 15.08 0.61
N GLY A 230 -3.13 14.24 0.11
CA GLY A 230 -1.87 14.70 -0.45
C GLY A 230 -1.06 15.57 0.53
N GLY A 231 -0.69 16.76 0.10
CA GLY A 231 0.07 17.71 0.93
C GLY A 231 -0.70 18.23 2.16
N ASP A 232 -2.02 18.14 2.18
CA ASP A 232 -2.87 18.57 3.29
C ASP A 232 -2.95 17.52 4.42
N GLY A 233 -2.38 16.32 4.21
CA GLY A 233 -2.27 15.29 5.22
C GLY A 233 -3.29 14.18 5.08
N ALA A 234 -4.12 13.93 6.09
CA ALA A 234 -5.11 12.86 6.07
C ALA A 234 -6.32 13.17 6.98
N LEU A 235 -7.43 12.48 6.74
CA LEU A 235 -8.57 12.43 7.63
C LEU A 235 -8.75 10.99 8.11
N ALA A 236 -8.91 10.80 9.42
CA ALA A 236 -9.13 9.48 10.03
C ALA A 236 -10.50 9.42 10.73
N LEU A 237 -11.24 8.33 10.50
CA LEU A 237 -12.51 8.00 11.16
C LEU A 237 -12.40 6.61 11.78
N GLU A 238 -12.30 6.54 13.12
CA GLU A 238 -12.00 5.29 13.84
C GLU A 238 -13.19 4.32 13.90
N HIS A 239 -14.39 4.84 14.21
CA HIS A 239 -15.61 4.02 14.35
C HIS A 239 -16.87 4.85 14.03
N ALA A 240 -18.04 4.20 14.01
CA ALA A 240 -19.29 4.82 13.55
C ALA A 240 -19.64 6.10 14.30
N ASP A 241 -19.50 6.07 15.63
CA ASP A 241 -19.89 7.17 16.51
C ASP A 241 -18.76 8.19 16.73
N ALA A 242 -17.59 7.98 16.10
CA ALA A 242 -16.46 8.91 16.19
C ALA A 242 -16.65 10.13 15.28
N GLU A 243 -16.11 11.25 15.71
CA GLU A 243 -15.93 12.38 14.80
C GLU A 243 -14.69 12.16 13.92
N PRO A 244 -14.77 12.50 12.61
CA PRO A 244 -13.61 12.48 11.75
C PRO A 244 -12.54 13.44 12.24
N VAL A 245 -11.30 12.99 12.35
CA VAL A 245 -10.17 13.78 12.82
C VAL A 245 -9.25 14.10 11.63
N THR A 246 -9.05 15.38 11.36
CA THR A 246 -8.06 15.84 10.39
C THR A 246 -6.66 15.75 10.99
N VAL A 247 -5.77 15.12 10.27
CA VAL A 247 -4.33 15.05 10.55
C VAL A 247 -3.63 15.97 9.56
N PRO A 248 -3.07 17.11 10.01
CA PRO A 248 -2.46 18.07 9.10
C PRO A 248 -1.23 17.49 8.40
N GLY A 249 -1.01 17.89 7.17
CA GLY A 249 0.16 17.54 6.38
C GLY A 249 1.46 18.08 6.98
N THR A 250 2.57 17.55 6.53
CA THR A 250 3.91 18.06 6.84
C THR A 250 4.43 18.80 5.62
N ALA A 251 4.71 20.09 5.78
CA ALA A 251 5.21 20.92 4.68
C ALA A 251 6.63 20.48 4.27
N VAL A 252 6.76 20.04 3.03
CA VAL A 252 8.02 19.63 2.40
C VAL A 252 8.06 20.11 0.95
N LYS A 253 9.27 20.17 0.39
CA LYS A 253 9.43 20.39 -1.06
C LYS A 253 9.36 19.03 -1.75
N ALA A 254 8.26 18.75 -2.44
CA ALA A 254 8.11 17.53 -3.21
C ALA A 254 9.06 17.52 -4.42
N VAL A 255 9.71 16.37 -4.62
CA VAL A 255 10.55 16.04 -5.77
C VAL A 255 9.82 15.02 -6.66
N ASP A 256 9.27 13.97 -6.03
CA ASP A 256 8.54 12.89 -6.70
C ASP A 256 7.50 12.32 -5.75
N THR A 257 6.25 12.22 -6.20
CA THR A 257 5.14 11.72 -5.38
C THR A 257 4.86 10.22 -5.59
N THR A 258 5.66 9.56 -6.43
CA THR A 258 5.50 8.13 -6.71
C THR A 258 5.63 7.29 -5.44
N GLY A 259 4.65 6.43 -5.21
CA GLY A 259 4.63 5.53 -4.05
C GLY A 259 4.37 6.19 -2.69
N ALA A 260 4.06 7.50 -2.62
CA ALA A 260 3.78 8.18 -1.34
C ALA A 260 2.58 7.57 -0.60
N GLY A 261 1.54 7.18 -1.32
CA GLY A 261 0.38 6.46 -0.76
C GLY A 261 0.74 5.09 -0.20
N ASP A 262 1.69 4.39 -0.86
CA ASP A 262 2.19 3.10 -0.38
C ASP A 262 3.07 3.28 0.86
N ALA A 263 3.94 4.30 0.88
CA ALA A 263 4.73 4.67 2.05
C ALA A 263 3.84 5.02 3.25
N PHE A 264 2.78 5.79 3.02
CA PHE A 264 1.75 6.10 4.02
C PHE A 264 1.09 4.83 4.55
N THR A 265 0.61 3.95 3.65
CA THR A 265 -0.12 2.73 4.02
C THR A 265 0.76 1.75 4.77
N GLY A 266 2.01 1.54 4.33
CA GLY A 266 3.00 0.72 5.04
C GLY A 266 3.30 1.26 6.44
N ALA A 267 3.51 2.57 6.58
CA ALA A 267 3.73 3.23 7.87
C ALA A 267 2.52 3.13 8.82
N LEU A 268 1.31 3.29 8.27
CA LEU A 268 0.07 3.12 9.01
C LEU A 268 -0.03 1.69 9.55
N ALA A 269 0.21 0.68 8.71
CA ALA A 269 0.18 -0.73 9.08
C ALA A 269 1.17 -1.04 10.22
N VAL A 270 2.39 -0.50 10.17
CA VAL A 270 3.41 -0.65 11.24
C VAL A 270 2.88 -0.14 12.59
N ARG A 271 2.28 1.03 12.62
CA ARG A 271 1.77 1.61 13.87
C ARG A 271 0.55 0.87 14.40
N LEU A 272 -0.33 0.44 13.49
CA LEU A 272 -1.49 -0.38 13.87
C LEU A 272 -1.06 -1.75 14.41
N ALA A 273 -0.01 -2.36 13.84
CA ALA A 273 0.57 -3.59 14.35
C ALA A 273 1.13 -3.46 15.77
N ALA A 274 1.64 -2.28 16.11
CA ALA A 274 2.10 -1.94 17.47
C ALA A 274 0.95 -1.54 18.42
N GLY A 275 -0.33 -1.65 18.01
CA GLY A 275 -1.49 -1.30 18.82
C GLY A 275 -1.74 0.21 18.96
N THR A 276 -1.10 1.02 18.13
CA THR A 276 -1.31 2.48 18.14
C THR A 276 -2.73 2.83 17.67
N PRO A 277 -3.47 3.74 18.33
CA PRO A 277 -4.77 4.22 17.86
C PRO A 277 -4.70 4.83 16.46
N LEU A 278 -5.78 4.72 15.68
CA LEU A 278 -5.80 5.05 14.25
C LEU A 278 -5.33 6.48 13.96
N VAL A 279 -5.81 7.48 14.71
CA VAL A 279 -5.43 8.89 14.52
C VAL A 279 -3.93 9.10 14.75
N ALA A 280 -3.37 8.47 15.78
CA ALA A 280 -1.94 8.57 16.08
C ALA A 280 -1.09 7.83 15.03
N ALA A 281 -1.57 6.67 14.53
CA ALA A 281 -0.96 5.95 13.45
C ALA A 281 -0.98 6.77 12.14
N ALA A 282 -2.09 7.44 11.82
CA ALA A 282 -2.21 8.32 10.67
C ALA A 282 -1.27 9.53 10.75
N ARG A 283 -1.07 10.13 11.94
CA ARG A 283 -0.08 11.20 12.14
C ARG A 283 1.34 10.75 11.81
N PHE A 284 1.70 9.54 12.21
CA PHE A 284 2.99 8.97 11.85
C PHE A 284 3.08 8.71 10.35
N ALA A 285 2.04 8.14 9.74
CA ALA A 285 1.99 7.82 8.32
C ALA A 285 2.09 9.08 7.42
N VAL A 286 1.45 10.19 7.81
CA VAL A 286 1.58 11.49 7.13
C VAL A 286 3.04 11.95 7.08
N ARG A 287 3.79 11.82 8.18
CA ARG A 287 5.22 12.20 8.21
C ARG A 287 6.07 11.32 7.29
N VAL A 288 5.77 10.02 7.24
CA VAL A 288 6.48 9.08 6.36
C VAL A 288 6.17 9.39 4.89
N GLY A 289 4.89 9.60 4.54
CA GLY A 289 4.50 10.01 3.20
C GLY A 289 5.13 11.35 2.78
N ALA A 290 5.19 12.33 3.68
CA ALA A 290 5.87 13.60 3.41
C ALA A 290 7.38 13.43 3.22
N ALA A 291 8.04 12.57 3.98
CA ALA A 291 9.46 12.28 3.80
C ALA A 291 9.74 11.57 2.48
N SER A 292 8.89 10.62 2.06
CA SER A 292 9.07 9.86 0.82
C SER A 292 9.06 10.75 -0.42
N VAL A 293 8.25 11.80 -0.46
CA VAL A 293 8.17 12.69 -1.65
C VAL A 293 9.37 13.62 -1.82
N THR A 294 10.31 13.65 -0.89
CA THR A 294 11.51 14.52 -0.96
C THR A 294 12.65 13.95 -1.81
N LYS A 295 12.54 12.69 -2.24
CA LYS A 295 13.51 11.96 -3.06
C LYS A 295 12.80 11.37 -4.27
N ALA A 296 13.54 11.05 -5.33
CA ALA A 296 12.99 10.41 -6.52
C ALA A 296 12.70 8.93 -6.32
N GLY A 297 11.67 8.42 -7.01
CA GLY A 297 11.26 7.02 -7.06
C GLY A 297 10.38 6.60 -5.87
N ALA A 298 9.85 5.37 -5.91
CA ALA A 298 9.04 4.79 -4.85
C ALA A 298 9.94 4.21 -3.72
N GLN A 299 10.28 2.92 -3.79
CA GLN A 299 11.01 2.23 -2.73
C GLN A 299 12.35 2.88 -2.32
N PRO A 300 13.17 3.44 -3.24
CA PRO A 300 14.40 4.14 -2.87
C PRO A 300 14.18 5.40 -2.02
N SER A 301 13.01 6.05 -2.15
CA SER A 301 12.67 7.28 -1.43
C SER A 301 12.18 7.05 0.00
N TYR A 302 11.77 5.82 0.34
CA TYR A 302 11.15 5.53 1.62
C TYR A 302 12.15 5.70 2.78
N PRO A 303 11.79 6.47 3.81
CA PRO A 303 12.68 6.75 4.92
C PRO A 303 12.80 5.54 5.86
N THR A 304 13.93 5.43 6.54
CA THR A 304 14.07 4.66 7.77
C THR A 304 13.55 5.49 8.96
N LEU A 305 13.37 4.85 10.13
CA LEU A 305 12.99 5.58 11.35
C LEU A 305 13.99 6.69 11.72
N ALA A 306 15.29 6.46 11.47
CA ALA A 306 16.35 7.41 11.79
C ALA A 306 16.35 8.64 10.86
N GLU A 307 15.85 8.50 9.64
CA GLU A 307 15.74 9.59 8.66
C GLU A 307 14.49 10.43 8.84
N LEU A 308 13.54 10.00 9.67
CA LEU A 308 12.32 10.77 9.89
C LEU A 308 12.62 12.01 10.76
N PRO A 309 12.15 13.20 10.34
CA PRO A 309 12.24 14.39 11.20
C PRO A 309 11.59 14.13 12.56
N PRO A 310 12.06 14.76 13.65
CA PRO A 310 11.41 14.65 14.95
C PRO A 310 9.93 15.04 14.86
N ALA A 311 9.09 14.43 15.70
CA ALA A 311 7.67 14.76 15.72
C ALA A 311 7.50 16.24 16.14
N PRO A 312 6.62 17.01 15.46
CA PRO A 312 6.34 18.37 15.90
C PRO A 312 5.88 18.36 17.37
N GLY A 313 6.54 19.15 18.23
CA GLY A 313 6.17 19.29 19.64
C GLY A 313 6.92 18.39 20.63
N LEU A 314 7.88 17.58 20.20
CA LEU A 314 8.89 16.95 21.06
C LEU A 314 10.25 17.60 20.77
N SER A 315 10.43 18.84 21.24
CA SER A 315 11.79 19.38 21.43
C SER A 315 12.42 18.59 22.59
N ALA A 316 13.64 18.08 22.32
CA ALA A 316 14.46 17.37 23.28
C ALA A 316 14.71 18.18 24.57
#